data_7980fed2a0c0ea4d874290c35b33b667
#
_entry.id   7980fed2a0c0ea4d874290c35b33b667
#
_cell.length_a   1.000
_cell.length_b   1.000
_cell.length_c   1.000
_cell.angle_alpha   90.00
_cell.angle_beta   90.00
_cell.angle_gamma   90.00
#
_symmetry.space_group_name_H-M   'P 1'
#
loop_
_entity.id
_entity.type
_entity.pdbx_description
1 polymer ?
#
loop_
_entity_poly.entity_id
_entity_poly.type
_entity_poly.pdbx_seq_one_letter_code
_entity_poly.pdbx_strand_id
1 'polypeptide(L)'
;MLSPDQQNAFEENGYLVVPDVLTSQELAHIQSEYAQLLEGLYHKWFKDGRVKTAPETLDFWQKLALSYEAGCDWFQPLDISLPGDQIFPDTPMHFGPAVFAMITHQRVLKIVEDLIGPEITSNPIQHVRIKPPSKRLAEDEIRAHITKTDWPQDRGVALEEVDQTDMITVWVAITDATQDNGCLKVIPGKHKKMLPHCPKTQTAIADGWINEADAKALPVKAGSLVILHPLIPHASLPN
;
A
#
# COMPACT_ATOMS: atom_id res chain seq x y z
N MET A 1 -10.22 -18.81 7.83
CA MET A 1 -9.23 -19.89 7.95
C MET A 1 -8.78 -20.27 6.55
N LEU A 2 -7.48 -20.26 6.30
CA LEU A 2 -6.93 -20.70 5.03
C LEU A 2 -7.03 -22.22 4.92
N SER A 3 -7.30 -22.72 3.71
CA SER A 3 -7.21 -24.16 3.44
C SER A 3 -5.75 -24.61 3.35
N PRO A 4 -5.46 -25.90 3.53
CA PRO A 4 -4.11 -26.43 3.29
C PRO A 4 -3.56 -26.13 1.89
N ASP A 5 -4.43 -26.15 0.87
CA ASP A 5 -4.04 -25.82 -0.51
C ASP A 5 -3.64 -24.34 -0.65
N GLN A 6 -4.31 -23.43 0.06
CA GLN A 6 -3.95 -22.02 0.07
C GLN A 6 -2.61 -21.77 0.79
N GLN A 7 -2.37 -22.48 1.91
CA GLN A 7 -1.08 -22.41 2.61
C GLN A 7 0.05 -22.95 1.73
N ASN A 8 -0.14 -24.10 1.09
CA ASN A 8 0.82 -24.68 0.16
C ASN A 8 1.08 -23.73 -1.03
N ALA A 9 0.04 -23.12 -1.59
CA ALA A 9 0.18 -22.17 -2.69
C ALA A 9 0.99 -20.92 -2.27
N PHE A 10 0.84 -20.44 -1.03
CA PHE A 10 1.67 -19.36 -0.49
C PHE A 10 3.13 -19.79 -0.38
N GLU A 11 3.41 -20.98 0.17
CA GLU A 11 4.77 -21.51 0.30
C GLU A 11 5.46 -21.75 -1.05
N GLU A 12 4.72 -22.16 -2.06
CA GLU A 12 5.27 -22.42 -3.39
C GLU A 12 5.51 -21.14 -4.18
N ASN A 13 4.55 -20.21 -4.13
CA ASN A 13 4.55 -19.02 -5.01
C ASN A 13 5.08 -17.76 -4.34
N GLY A 14 5.09 -17.70 -2.99
CA GLY A 14 5.49 -16.52 -2.22
C GLY A 14 4.42 -15.42 -2.15
N TYR A 15 3.21 -15.70 -2.60
CA TYR A 15 2.07 -14.81 -2.47
C TYR A 15 0.76 -15.58 -2.44
N LEU A 16 -0.28 -14.97 -1.87
CA LEU A 16 -1.64 -15.51 -1.87
C LEU A 16 -2.65 -14.38 -2.08
N VAL A 17 -3.65 -14.61 -2.91
CA VAL A 17 -4.82 -13.73 -3.05
C VAL A 17 -5.99 -14.37 -2.29
N VAL A 18 -6.56 -13.63 -1.34
CA VAL A 18 -7.74 -14.06 -0.59
C VAL A 18 -8.87 -13.09 -0.89
N PRO A 19 -9.86 -13.48 -1.69
CA PRO A 19 -10.98 -12.60 -2.04
C PRO A 19 -11.98 -12.45 -0.90
N ASP A 20 -12.76 -11.37 -0.95
CA ASP A 20 -13.96 -11.13 -0.13
C ASP A 20 -13.72 -11.22 1.39
N VAL A 21 -12.56 -10.78 1.86
CA VAL A 21 -12.22 -10.77 3.30
C VAL A 21 -12.94 -9.66 4.03
N LEU A 22 -13.01 -8.46 3.44
CA LEU A 22 -13.74 -7.33 4.00
C LEU A 22 -14.99 -7.04 3.16
N THR A 23 -16.09 -6.75 3.83
CA THR A 23 -17.36 -6.39 3.19
C THR A 23 -17.35 -4.93 2.71
N SER A 24 -18.24 -4.60 1.78
CA SER A 24 -18.42 -3.22 1.33
C SER A 24 -18.77 -2.26 2.49
N GLN A 25 -19.49 -2.73 3.51
CA GLN A 25 -19.82 -1.93 4.68
C GLN A 25 -18.59 -1.61 5.53
N GLU A 26 -17.71 -2.57 5.74
CA GLU A 26 -16.45 -2.38 6.47
C GLU A 26 -15.52 -1.44 5.70
N LEU A 27 -15.42 -1.57 4.39
CA LEU A 27 -14.66 -0.65 3.54
C LEU A 27 -15.24 0.77 3.57
N ALA A 28 -16.56 0.92 3.61
CA ALA A 28 -17.20 2.23 3.67
C ALA A 28 -16.79 3.04 4.91
N HIS A 29 -16.48 2.38 6.03
CA HIS A 29 -15.97 3.07 7.23
C HIS A 29 -14.61 3.73 6.95
N ILE A 30 -13.68 3.01 6.31
CA ILE A 30 -12.37 3.54 5.95
C ILE A 30 -12.50 4.65 4.91
N GLN A 31 -13.29 4.41 3.86
CA GLN A 31 -13.51 5.41 2.82
C GLN A 31 -14.12 6.69 3.38
N SER A 32 -15.08 6.58 4.32
CA SER A 32 -15.69 7.73 5.00
C SER A 32 -14.67 8.48 5.87
N GLU A 33 -13.82 7.77 6.62
CA GLU A 33 -12.78 8.38 7.45
C GLU A 33 -11.79 9.18 6.59
N TYR A 34 -11.31 8.60 5.49
CA TYR A 34 -10.41 9.29 4.57
C TYR A 34 -11.09 10.44 3.81
N ALA A 35 -12.36 10.30 3.46
CA ALA A 35 -13.12 11.39 2.85
C ALA A 35 -13.22 12.60 3.79
N GLN A 36 -13.51 12.37 5.08
CA GLN A 36 -13.57 13.44 6.09
C GLN A 36 -12.21 14.08 6.33
N LEU A 37 -11.13 13.28 6.36
CA LEU A 37 -9.78 13.79 6.52
C LEU A 37 -9.38 14.70 5.35
N LEU A 38 -9.56 14.23 4.12
CA LEU A 38 -9.28 15.06 2.93
C LEU A 38 -10.18 16.29 2.85
N GLU A 39 -11.44 16.18 3.27
CA GLU A 39 -12.37 17.32 3.36
C GLU A 39 -11.79 18.43 4.22
N GLY A 40 -11.35 18.09 5.45
CA GLY A 40 -10.74 19.06 6.37
C GLY A 40 -9.46 19.70 5.82
N LEU A 41 -8.59 18.90 5.20
CA LEU A 41 -7.37 19.38 4.56
C LEU A 41 -7.69 20.30 3.38
N TYR A 42 -8.62 19.92 2.52
CA TYR A 42 -9.00 20.69 1.34
C TYR A 42 -9.62 22.04 1.72
N HIS A 43 -10.50 22.08 2.72
CA HIS A 43 -11.07 23.33 3.25
C HIS A 43 -9.97 24.29 3.76
N LYS A 44 -8.96 23.74 4.47
CA LYS A 44 -7.82 24.54 4.91
C LYS A 44 -7.06 25.13 3.72
N TRP A 45 -6.71 24.30 2.72
CA TRP A 45 -6.00 24.78 1.53
C TRP A 45 -6.80 25.78 0.70
N PHE A 46 -8.13 25.62 0.64
CA PHE A 46 -9.02 26.57 -0.01
C PHE A 46 -9.01 27.93 0.72
N LYS A 47 -9.17 27.89 2.04
CA LYS A 47 -9.09 29.10 2.88
C LYS A 47 -7.75 29.81 2.76
N ASP A 48 -6.67 29.05 2.68
CA ASP A 48 -5.30 29.58 2.53
C ASP A 48 -5.00 30.02 1.07
N GLY A 49 -5.96 29.87 0.16
CA GLY A 49 -5.84 30.27 -1.26
C GLY A 49 -4.93 29.37 -2.10
N ARG A 50 -4.56 28.20 -1.60
CA ARG A 50 -3.70 27.22 -2.31
C ARG A 50 -4.47 26.53 -3.43
N VAL A 51 -5.68 26.07 -3.15
CA VAL A 51 -6.63 25.55 -4.15
C VAL A 51 -7.68 26.62 -4.47
N LYS A 52 -8.18 26.66 -5.70
CA LYS A 52 -9.08 27.73 -6.17
C LYS A 52 -10.54 27.31 -6.25
N THR A 53 -10.80 26.02 -6.41
CA THR A 53 -12.15 25.47 -6.55
C THR A 53 -12.77 25.23 -5.18
N ALA A 54 -13.98 25.70 -4.97
CA ALA A 54 -14.72 25.51 -3.72
C ALA A 54 -15.00 24.02 -3.45
N PRO A 55 -14.93 23.55 -2.20
CA PRO A 55 -15.02 22.13 -1.87
C PRO A 55 -16.40 21.49 -2.09
N GLU A 56 -17.48 22.28 -2.03
CA GLU A 56 -18.86 21.77 -1.93
C GLU A 56 -19.32 20.99 -3.16
N THR A 57 -18.72 21.23 -4.32
CA THR A 57 -19.08 20.59 -5.59
C THR A 57 -18.16 19.45 -5.99
N LEU A 58 -17.16 19.12 -5.16
CA LEU A 58 -16.10 18.20 -5.50
C LEU A 58 -16.25 16.88 -4.72
N ASP A 59 -16.05 15.76 -5.42
CA ASP A 59 -15.88 14.46 -4.79
C ASP A 59 -14.45 14.28 -4.24
N PHE A 60 -14.21 13.13 -3.58
CA PHE A 60 -12.90 12.79 -3.01
C PHE A 60 -11.77 12.85 -4.05
N TRP A 61 -11.98 12.24 -5.21
CA TRP A 61 -10.93 12.11 -6.24
C TRP A 61 -10.63 13.44 -6.92
N GLN A 62 -11.65 14.28 -7.10
CA GLN A 62 -11.48 15.63 -7.62
C GLN A 62 -10.70 16.52 -6.65
N LYS A 63 -11.01 16.45 -5.33
CA LYS A 63 -10.23 17.15 -4.30
C LYS A 63 -8.78 16.70 -4.28
N LEU A 64 -8.53 15.39 -4.33
CA LEU A 64 -7.18 14.84 -4.36
C LEU A 64 -6.39 15.33 -5.57
N ALA A 65 -6.98 15.26 -6.77
CA ALA A 65 -6.35 15.70 -8.01
C ALA A 65 -6.01 17.21 -7.97
N LEU A 66 -6.96 18.06 -7.57
CA LEU A 66 -6.74 19.50 -7.47
C LEU A 66 -5.71 19.86 -6.39
N SER A 67 -5.65 19.10 -5.29
CA SER A 67 -4.63 19.26 -4.25
C SER A 67 -3.24 18.93 -4.80
N TYR A 68 -3.12 17.85 -5.56
CA TYR A 68 -1.87 17.48 -6.23
C TYR A 68 -1.41 18.56 -7.22
N GLU A 69 -2.31 19.00 -8.11
CA GLU A 69 -2.04 20.03 -9.11
C GLU A 69 -1.63 21.37 -8.47
N ALA A 70 -2.17 21.69 -7.29
CA ALA A 70 -1.83 22.88 -6.52
C ALA A 70 -0.54 22.73 -5.68
N GLY A 71 0.15 21.61 -5.76
CA GLY A 71 1.35 21.34 -4.96
C GLY A 71 1.10 21.23 -3.46
N CYS A 72 -0.13 20.86 -3.06
CA CYS A 72 -0.43 20.58 -1.67
C CYS A 72 0.14 19.23 -1.26
N ASP A 73 0.70 19.14 -0.07
CA ASP A 73 1.11 17.87 0.51
C ASP A 73 -0.11 17.16 1.07
N TRP A 74 -0.75 16.35 0.25
CA TRP A 74 -1.87 15.50 0.64
C TRP A 74 -1.40 14.11 1.08
N PHE A 75 -0.21 13.69 0.64
CA PHE A 75 0.26 12.32 0.85
C PHE A 75 0.54 12.05 2.33
N GLN A 76 1.45 12.79 2.94
CA GLN A 76 1.86 12.55 4.33
C GLN A 76 0.69 12.68 5.33
N PRO A 77 -0.21 13.67 5.24
CA PRO A 77 -1.39 13.72 6.11
C PRO A 77 -2.37 12.56 5.97
N LEU A 78 -2.39 11.86 4.82
CA LEU A 78 -3.24 10.70 4.58
C LEU A 78 -2.54 9.37 4.86
N ASP A 79 -1.22 9.37 5.06
CA ASP A 79 -0.47 8.15 5.34
C ASP A 79 -0.58 7.75 6.81
N ILE A 80 -0.46 6.44 7.06
CA ILE A 80 -0.50 5.83 8.41
C ILE A 80 0.90 5.64 9.00
N SER A 81 1.93 6.14 8.34
CA SER A 81 3.33 6.05 8.74
C SER A 81 3.99 7.43 8.75
N LEU A 82 4.97 7.59 9.60
CA LEU A 82 5.85 8.76 9.54
C LEU A 82 6.82 8.63 8.35
N PRO A 83 7.32 9.76 7.80
CA PRO A 83 8.34 9.71 6.76
C PRO A 83 9.63 9.05 7.29
N GLY A 84 10.46 8.54 6.37
CA GLY A 84 11.73 7.91 6.74
C GLY A 84 12.80 8.88 7.26
N ASP A 85 12.63 10.17 7.02
CA ASP A 85 13.54 11.25 7.44
C ASP A 85 12.76 12.52 7.77
N GLN A 86 13.45 13.51 8.36
CA GLN A 86 12.88 14.83 8.68
C GLN A 86 11.57 14.77 9.49
N ILE A 87 11.57 13.95 10.53
CA ILE A 87 10.43 13.81 11.45
C ILE A 87 10.47 14.97 12.45
N PHE A 88 9.37 15.74 12.51
CA PHE A 88 9.15 16.83 13.46
C PHE A 88 8.00 16.49 14.42
N PRO A 89 7.87 17.18 15.57
CA PRO A 89 6.76 16.91 16.50
C PRO A 89 5.36 17.10 15.92
N ASP A 90 5.23 17.88 14.86
CA ASP A 90 3.99 18.19 14.14
C ASP A 90 3.91 17.55 12.76
N THR A 91 4.81 16.62 12.45
CA THR A 91 4.73 15.84 11.20
C THR A 91 3.38 15.12 11.15
N PRO A 92 2.54 15.40 10.15
CA PRO A 92 1.21 14.81 10.09
C PRO A 92 1.28 13.31 9.77
N MET A 93 0.37 12.56 10.38
CA MET A 93 0.15 11.14 10.15
C MET A 93 -1.29 10.83 10.55
N HIS A 94 -1.97 9.97 9.80
CA HIS A 94 -3.33 9.56 10.14
C HIS A 94 -3.37 8.10 10.58
N PHE A 95 -3.73 7.87 11.83
CA PHE A 95 -4.01 6.54 12.36
C PHE A 95 -5.36 6.55 13.09
N GLY A 96 -6.43 6.59 12.29
CA GLY A 96 -7.79 6.73 12.80
C GLY A 96 -8.44 5.41 13.20
N PRO A 97 -9.63 5.48 13.80
CA PRO A 97 -10.34 4.32 14.30
C PRO A 97 -10.71 3.30 13.21
N ALA A 98 -11.02 3.73 11.99
CA ALA A 98 -11.34 2.81 10.89
C ALA A 98 -10.09 2.07 10.38
N VAL A 99 -8.94 2.74 10.32
CA VAL A 99 -7.66 2.10 10.01
C VAL A 99 -7.33 1.06 11.07
N PHE A 100 -7.41 1.42 12.35
CA PHE A 100 -7.15 0.49 13.46
C PHE A 100 -8.10 -0.72 13.40
N ALA A 101 -9.39 -0.49 13.18
CA ALA A 101 -10.38 -1.56 13.07
C ALA A 101 -10.09 -2.51 11.89
N MET A 102 -9.55 -1.98 10.77
CA MET A 102 -9.18 -2.79 9.60
C MET A 102 -7.98 -3.68 9.91
N ILE A 103 -6.88 -3.14 10.43
CA ILE A 103 -5.65 -3.93 10.68
C ILE A 103 -5.84 -4.92 11.84
N THR A 104 -6.76 -4.67 12.76
CA THR A 104 -7.13 -5.59 13.85
C THR A 104 -8.37 -6.43 13.53
N HIS A 105 -8.85 -6.41 12.29
CA HIS A 105 -10.05 -7.13 11.90
C HIS A 105 -9.85 -8.64 12.04
N GLN A 106 -10.79 -9.34 12.71
CA GLN A 106 -10.63 -10.75 13.07
C GLN A 106 -10.37 -11.66 11.86
N ARG A 107 -11.03 -11.41 10.69
CA ARG A 107 -10.79 -12.19 9.48
C ARG A 107 -9.38 -11.94 8.92
N VAL A 108 -8.87 -10.73 9.01
CA VAL A 108 -7.50 -10.40 8.61
C VAL A 108 -6.50 -11.08 9.53
N LEU A 109 -6.65 -10.91 10.85
CA LEU A 109 -5.77 -11.53 11.84
C LEU A 109 -5.78 -13.05 11.76
N LYS A 110 -6.95 -13.67 11.49
CA LYS A 110 -7.03 -15.13 11.35
C LYS A 110 -6.26 -15.65 10.14
N ILE A 111 -6.25 -14.92 9.03
CA ILE A 111 -5.43 -15.26 7.84
C ILE A 111 -3.94 -15.15 8.17
N VAL A 112 -3.55 -14.07 8.89
CA VAL A 112 -2.17 -13.87 9.33
C VAL A 112 -1.75 -14.98 10.29
N GLU A 113 -2.58 -15.31 11.29
CA GLU A 113 -2.35 -16.40 12.24
C GLU A 113 -2.13 -17.76 11.56
N ASP A 114 -2.91 -18.05 10.51
CA ASP A 114 -2.78 -19.30 9.75
C ASP A 114 -1.43 -19.43 9.02
N LEU A 115 -0.70 -18.32 8.81
CA LEU A 115 0.59 -18.29 8.10
C LEU A 115 1.80 -18.13 9.03
N ILE A 116 1.70 -17.31 10.08
CA ILE A 116 2.84 -16.98 10.95
C ILE A 116 2.60 -17.32 12.44
N GLY A 117 1.48 -17.97 12.76
CA GLY A 117 1.14 -18.32 14.14
C GLY A 117 0.42 -17.21 14.90
N PRO A 118 0.02 -17.52 16.17
CA PRO A 118 -0.89 -16.67 16.94
C PRO A 118 -0.25 -15.42 17.56
N GLU A 119 1.07 -15.34 17.64
CA GLU A 119 1.78 -14.16 18.16
C GLU A 119 2.03 -13.19 17.02
N ILE A 120 1.18 -12.16 16.92
CA ILE A 120 1.19 -11.21 15.82
C ILE A 120 1.64 -9.84 16.31
N THR A 121 2.72 -9.32 15.74
CA THR A 121 3.18 -7.94 15.95
C THR A 121 2.96 -7.13 14.69
N SER A 122 2.29 -5.98 14.81
CA SER A 122 2.14 -5.04 13.69
C SER A 122 3.43 -4.24 13.51
N ASN A 123 4.07 -4.38 12.36
CA ASN A 123 5.23 -3.59 11.99
C ASN A 123 4.80 -2.13 11.70
N PRO A 124 5.50 -1.11 12.22
CA PRO A 124 5.19 0.29 11.94
C PRO A 124 5.47 0.72 10.49
N ILE A 125 6.22 -0.06 9.71
CA ILE A 125 6.43 0.18 8.28
C ILE A 125 5.17 -0.25 7.53
N GLN A 126 4.22 0.67 7.39
CA GLN A 126 2.94 0.44 6.73
C GLN A 126 2.45 1.73 6.07
N HIS A 127 1.67 1.62 5.00
CA HIS A 127 1.29 2.79 4.19
C HIS A 127 -0.12 2.69 3.65
N VAL A 128 -0.77 3.84 3.51
CA VAL A 128 -1.95 3.98 2.67
C VAL A 128 -1.51 4.48 1.29
N ARG A 129 -1.67 3.64 0.29
CA ARG A 129 -1.25 3.92 -1.08
C ARG A 129 -2.43 4.42 -1.90
N ILE A 130 -2.45 5.72 -2.21
CA ILE A 130 -3.45 6.33 -3.07
C ILE A 130 -2.73 6.75 -4.36
N LYS A 131 -3.15 6.17 -5.50
CA LYS A 131 -2.55 6.45 -6.80
C LYS A 131 -3.46 7.36 -7.63
N PRO A 132 -3.09 8.62 -7.86
CA PRO A 132 -3.78 9.45 -8.83
C PRO A 132 -3.54 8.92 -10.26
N PRO A 133 -4.43 9.23 -11.22
CA PRO A 133 -4.22 8.88 -12.62
C PRO A 133 -2.87 9.41 -13.14
N SER A 134 -2.08 8.55 -13.77
CA SER A 134 -0.72 8.89 -14.25
C SER A 134 -0.69 10.05 -15.24
N LYS A 135 -1.77 10.27 -16.01
CA LYS A 135 -1.92 11.42 -16.92
C LYS A 135 -1.95 12.78 -16.21
N ARG A 136 -2.17 12.79 -14.89
CA ARG A 136 -2.19 14.01 -14.05
C ARG A 136 -0.92 14.17 -13.23
N LEU A 137 0.01 13.24 -13.33
CA LEU A 137 1.30 13.33 -12.64
C LEU A 137 2.27 14.20 -13.43
N ALA A 138 3.15 14.90 -12.72
CA ALA A 138 4.28 15.57 -13.35
C ALA A 138 5.22 14.52 -13.99
N GLU A 139 5.90 14.89 -15.08
CA GLU A 139 6.78 13.95 -15.81
C GLU A 139 7.96 13.45 -14.95
N ASP A 140 8.38 14.26 -13.97
CA ASP A 140 9.46 13.97 -13.02
C ASP A 140 8.97 13.42 -11.68
N GLU A 141 7.68 13.10 -11.56
CA GLU A 141 7.13 12.51 -10.34
C GLU A 141 7.64 11.08 -10.14
N ILE A 142 8.50 10.88 -9.17
CA ILE A 142 9.17 9.61 -8.88
C ILE A 142 8.84 9.02 -7.52
N ARG A 143 7.87 9.59 -6.77
CA ARG A 143 7.50 9.06 -5.45
C ARG A 143 6.88 7.68 -5.57
N ALA A 144 7.52 6.69 -4.95
CA ALA A 144 7.16 5.28 -5.04
C ALA A 144 5.72 4.94 -4.62
N HIS A 145 5.07 5.79 -3.83
CA HIS A 145 3.68 5.59 -3.38
C HIS A 145 2.64 6.24 -4.30
N ILE A 146 3.09 7.04 -5.27
CA ILE A 146 2.22 7.74 -6.22
C ILE A 146 2.38 7.17 -7.61
N THR A 147 3.62 6.92 -8.04
CA THR A 147 3.94 6.41 -9.37
C THR A 147 4.05 4.88 -9.42
N LYS A 148 4.49 4.33 -10.52
CA LYS A 148 4.93 2.94 -10.63
C LYS A 148 6.03 2.68 -9.60
N THR A 149 5.89 1.62 -8.82
CA THR A 149 6.93 1.17 -7.90
C THR A 149 8.01 0.37 -8.65
N ASP A 150 9.26 0.61 -8.30
CA ASP A 150 10.34 -0.32 -8.62
C ASP A 150 10.10 -1.68 -7.92
N TRP A 151 10.89 -2.66 -8.23
CA TRP A 151 10.79 -4.00 -7.65
C TRP A 151 11.51 -4.09 -6.31
N PRO A 152 10.85 -3.98 -5.14
CA PRO A 152 11.42 -4.27 -3.84
C PRO A 152 11.22 -5.73 -3.42
N GLN A 153 11.89 -6.07 -2.35
CA GLN A 153 11.57 -7.15 -1.43
C GLN A 153 11.37 -6.50 -0.04
N ASP A 154 10.24 -6.72 0.62
CA ASP A 154 9.91 -6.02 1.88
C ASP A 154 10.92 -6.30 3.00
N ARG A 155 11.55 -7.47 2.99
CA ARG A 155 12.64 -7.80 3.91
C ARG A 155 13.82 -6.81 3.79
N GLY A 156 14.07 -6.27 2.60
CA GLY A 156 15.15 -5.30 2.37
C GLY A 156 14.88 -3.90 2.94
N VAL A 157 13.65 -3.62 3.41
CA VAL A 157 13.27 -2.36 4.05
C VAL A 157 13.36 -2.44 5.57
N ALA A 158 13.31 -3.67 6.11
CA ALA A 158 13.41 -3.92 7.55
C ALA A 158 14.87 -4.04 8.00
N LEU A 159 15.13 -3.77 9.28
CA LEU A 159 16.45 -3.94 9.88
C LEU A 159 16.79 -5.43 10.06
N GLU A 160 18.08 -5.75 10.12
CA GLU A 160 18.59 -7.12 10.24
C GLU A 160 18.08 -7.85 11.50
N GLU A 161 17.75 -7.11 12.55
CA GLU A 161 17.22 -7.65 13.81
C GLU A 161 15.91 -8.44 13.63
N VAL A 162 15.16 -8.17 12.56
CA VAL A 162 13.93 -8.90 12.26
C VAL A 162 14.09 -10.03 11.24
N ASP A 163 15.31 -10.32 10.80
CA ASP A 163 15.57 -11.36 9.78
C ASP A 163 15.20 -12.77 10.26
N GLN A 164 15.21 -12.99 11.57
CA GLN A 164 14.83 -14.26 12.19
C GLN A 164 13.35 -14.37 12.52
N THR A 165 12.52 -13.35 12.17
CA THR A 165 11.09 -13.36 12.43
C THR A 165 10.30 -13.83 11.22
N ASP A 166 9.20 -14.53 11.47
CA ASP A 166 8.20 -14.84 10.46
C ASP A 166 7.45 -13.55 10.12
N MET A 167 7.77 -12.95 8.97
CA MET A 167 7.18 -11.71 8.50
C MET A 167 6.35 -11.95 7.25
N ILE A 168 5.21 -11.32 7.16
CA ILE A 168 4.41 -11.24 5.93
C ILE A 168 3.93 -9.81 5.73
N THR A 169 3.64 -9.46 4.49
CA THR A 169 2.99 -8.19 4.16
C THR A 169 1.54 -8.47 3.76
N VAL A 170 0.62 -7.76 4.38
CA VAL A 170 -0.81 -7.83 4.06
C VAL A 170 -1.19 -6.57 3.29
N TRP A 171 -1.44 -6.70 2.01
CA TRP A 171 -1.96 -5.64 1.16
C TRP A 171 -3.49 -5.75 1.07
N VAL A 172 -4.20 -4.68 1.43
CA VAL A 172 -5.66 -4.64 1.48
C VAL A 172 -6.20 -3.77 0.34
N ALA A 173 -7.06 -4.32 -0.50
CA ALA A 173 -7.73 -3.57 -1.55
C ALA A 173 -8.91 -2.76 -0.98
N ILE A 174 -8.75 -1.46 -0.77
CA ILE A 174 -9.83 -0.55 -0.32
C ILE A 174 -10.77 -0.20 -1.47
N THR A 175 -10.27 -0.22 -2.69
CA THR A 175 -11.00 -0.08 -3.95
C THR A 175 -10.64 -1.22 -4.88
N ASP A 176 -11.42 -1.43 -5.96
CA ASP A 176 -11.04 -2.39 -7.00
C ASP A 176 -9.66 -2.01 -7.55
N ALA A 177 -8.75 -2.97 -7.56
CA ALA A 177 -7.42 -2.82 -8.15
C ALA A 177 -7.34 -3.64 -9.43
N THR A 178 -7.27 -2.97 -10.55
CA THR A 178 -7.20 -3.57 -11.89
C THR A 178 -5.83 -3.29 -12.53
N GLN A 179 -5.57 -3.90 -13.68
CA GLN A 179 -4.35 -3.60 -14.42
C GLN A 179 -4.29 -2.14 -14.88
N ASP A 180 -5.45 -1.51 -15.11
CA ASP A 180 -5.54 -0.15 -15.62
C ASP A 180 -5.42 0.92 -14.52
N ASN A 181 -5.58 0.55 -13.24
CA ASN A 181 -5.54 1.48 -12.12
C ASN A 181 -4.49 1.12 -11.04
N GLY A 182 -3.49 0.34 -11.42
CA GLY A 182 -2.31 0.16 -10.58
C GLY A 182 -2.33 -1.02 -9.61
N CYS A 183 -2.94 -2.15 -10.00
CA CYS A 183 -2.87 -3.37 -9.17
C CYS A 183 -1.43 -3.82 -8.94
N LEU A 184 -1.23 -4.67 -7.93
CA LEU A 184 0.05 -5.31 -7.68
C LEU A 184 0.44 -6.27 -8.80
N LYS A 185 1.74 -6.49 -8.94
CA LYS A 185 2.35 -7.57 -9.71
C LYS A 185 3.50 -8.18 -8.92
N VAL A 186 3.75 -9.46 -9.13
CA VAL A 186 4.78 -10.24 -8.43
C VAL A 186 5.57 -11.08 -9.41
N ILE A 187 6.76 -11.57 -8.99
CA ILE A 187 7.48 -12.63 -9.70
C ILE A 187 7.27 -13.95 -8.91
N PRO A 188 6.33 -14.82 -9.31
CA PRO A 188 6.01 -16.03 -8.57
C PRO A 188 7.22 -16.93 -8.35
N GLY A 189 7.35 -17.51 -7.13
CA GLY A 189 8.41 -18.44 -6.78
C GLY A 189 9.80 -17.82 -6.55
N LYS A 190 9.99 -16.51 -6.75
CA LYS A 190 11.29 -15.83 -6.56
C LYS A 190 11.53 -15.34 -5.12
N HIS A 191 10.79 -15.87 -4.14
CA HIS A 191 10.87 -15.49 -2.73
C HIS A 191 11.83 -16.37 -1.90
N LYS A 192 12.62 -17.23 -2.52
CA LYS A 192 13.48 -18.17 -1.78
C LYS A 192 14.79 -17.54 -1.24
N LYS A 193 15.13 -16.36 -1.72
CA LYS A 193 16.34 -15.63 -1.29
C LYS A 193 16.23 -14.14 -1.49
N MET A 194 17.00 -13.39 -0.70
CA MET A 194 17.23 -11.97 -0.93
C MET A 194 17.99 -11.77 -2.24
N LEU A 195 17.52 -10.88 -3.09
CA LEU A 195 18.19 -10.47 -4.32
C LEU A 195 19.06 -9.22 -4.03
N PRO A 196 20.11 -8.96 -4.83
CA PRO A 196 20.86 -7.73 -4.69
C PRO A 196 20.00 -6.50 -4.89
N HIS A 197 20.10 -5.52 -3.97
CA HIS A 197 19.39 -4.25 -4.05
C HIS A 197 20.31 -3.13 -4.55
N CYS A 198 19.71 -2.13 -5.19
CA CYS A 198 20.45 -0.97 -5.67
C CYS A 198 20.94 -0.12 -4.48
N PRO A 199 22.26 0.14 -4.36
CA PRO A 199 22.80 0.91 -3.22
C PRO A 199 22.25 2.34 -3.10
N LYS A 200 21.75 2.90 -4.21
CA LYS A 200 21.25 4.28 -4.24
C LYS A 200 19.83 4.42 -3.70
N THR A 201 19.00 3.38 -3.83
CA THR A 201 17.60 3.42 -3.40
C THR A 201 17.32 2.58 -2.18
N GLN A 202 18.19 1.61 -1.88
CA GLN A 202 18.06 0.59 -0.81
C GLN A 202 16.78 -0.28 -0.88
N THR A 203 15.79 0.13 -1.64
CA THR A 203 14.49 -0.52 -1.75
C THR A 203 14.29 -1.27 -3.07
N ALA A 204 14.98 -0.88 -4.14
CA ALA A 204 14.86 -1.50 -5.46
C ALA A 204 15.88 -2.64 -5.64
N ILE A 205 15.42 -3.77 -6.18
CA ILE A 205 16.29 -4.83 -6.67
C ILE A 205 17.15 -4.28 -7.82
N ALA A 206 18.44 -4.63 -7.82
CA ALA A 206 19.39 -4.17 -8.84
C ALA A 206 18.99 -4.64 -10.26
N ASP A 207 19.37 -3.85 -11.26
CA ASP A 207 19.09 -4.15 -12.65
C ASP A 207 19.61 -5.54 -13.07
N GLY A 208 18.87 -6.21 -13.94
CA GLY A 208 19.21 -7.51 -14.49
C GLY A 208 18.82 -8.72 -13.63
N TRP A 209 18.30 -8.50 -12.41
CA TRP A 209 17.82 -9.58 -11.53
C TRP A 209 16.35 -9.91 -11.69
N ILE A 210 15.57 -9.01 -12.27
CA ILE A 210 14.15 -9.18 -12.56
C ILE A 210 13.94 -9.23 -14.07
N ASN A 211 13.23 -10.25 -14.52
CA ASN A 211 12.70 -10.31 -15.89
C ASN A 211 11.21 -9.93 -15.83
N GLU A 212 10.84 -8.79 -16.35
CA GLU A 212 9.45 -8.30 -16.39
C GLU A 212 8.49 -9.27 -17.11
N ALA A 213 8.98 -10.12 -18.01
CA ALA A 213 8.15 -11.11 -18.69
C ALA A 213 7.65 -12.23 -17.75
N ASP A 214 8.33 -12.43 -16.62
CA ASP A 214 7.91 -13.40 -15.59
C ASP A 214 6.90 -12.82 -14.61
N ALA A 215 6.57 -11.53 -14.75
CA ALA A 215 5.67 -10.84 -13.84
C ALA A 215 4.21 -11.27 -14.02
N LYS A 216 3.55 -11.52 -12.91
CA LYS A 216 2.12 -11.82 -12.86
C LYS A 216 1.38 -10.67 -12.19
N ALA A 217 0.48 -10.01 -12.92
CA ALA A 217 -0.43 -9.02 -12.36
C ALA A 217 -1.47 -9.70 -11.46
N LEU A 218 -1.82 -9.02 -10.37
CA LEU A 218 -2.78 -9.50 -9.36
C LEU A 218 -3.98 -8.54 -9.28
N PRO A 219 -4.86 -8.50 -10.29
CA PRO A 219 -6.09 -7.72 -10.19
C PRO A 219 -7.01 -8.34 -9.14
N VAL A 220 -7.55 -7.51 -8.26
CA VAL A 220 -8.44 -7.93 -7.17
C VAL A 220 -9.59 -6.96 -6.97
N LYS A 221 -10.70 -7.46 -6.43
CA LYS A 221 -11.83 -6.64 -6.00
C LYS A 221 -11.58 -6.01 -4.64
N ALA A 222 -12.25 -4.87 -4.39
CA ALA A 222 -12.28 -4.26 -3.06
C ALA A 222 -12.68 -5.27 -1.99
N GLY A 223 -12.01 -5.23 -0.85
CA GLY A 223 -12.18 -6.19 0.26
C GLY A 223 -11.33 -7.45 0.17
N SER A 224 -10.61 -7.65 -0.94
CA SER A 224 -9.64 -8.74 -1.06
C SER A 224 -8.32 -8.39 -0.36
N LEU A 225 -7.59 -9.43 0.05
CA LEU A 225 -6.21 -9.32 0.52
C LEU A 225 -5.25 -9.93 -0.49
N VAL A 226 -4.09 -9.32 -0.63
CA VAL A 226 -2.91 -9.93 -1.24
C VAL A 226 -1.86 -10.09 -0.15
N ILE A 227 -1.53 -11.34 0.17
CA ILE A 227 -0.50 -11.66 1.17
C ILE A 227 0.81 -11.89 0.42
N LEU A 228 1.86 -11.23 0.87
CA LEU A 228 3.18 -11.30 0.26
C LEU A 228 4.21 -11.86 1.25
N HIS A 229 4.98 -12.83 0.80
CA HIS A 229 6.18 -13.27 1.49
C HIS A 229 7.21 -12.11 1.47
N PRO A 230 7.95 -11.85 2.56
CA PRO A 230 8.83 -10.67 2.64
C PRO A 230 9.95 -10.64 1.59
N LEU A 231 10.28 -11.80 1.01
CA LEU A 231 11.27 -11.94 -0.05
C LEU A 231 10.66 -12.02 -1.46
N ILE A 232 9.33 -11.90 -1.64
CA ILE A 232 8.76 -11.89 -2.99
C ILE A 232 9.05 -10.57 -3.69
N PRO A 233 9.69 -10.57 -4.87
CA PRO A 233 9.76 -9.36 -5.68
C PRO A 233 8.37 -8.95 -6.11
N HIS A 234 7.99 -7.73 -5.76
CA HIS A 234 6.67 -7.20 -6.11
C HIS A 234 6.77 -5.75 -6.55
N ALA A 235 5.78 -5.31 -7.27
CA ALA A 235 5.66 -3.93 -7.72
C ALA A 235 4.19 -3.59 -7.91
N SER A 236 3.87 -2.38 -8.33
CA SER A 236 2.52 -2.01 -8.74
C SER A 236 2.55 -1.41 -10.14
N LEU A 237 1.47 -1.63 -10.89
CA LEU A 237 1.26 -1.00 -12.17
C LEU A 237 0.96 0.51 -11.99
N PRO A 238 1.15 1.36 -13.00
CA PRO A 238 0.67 2.73 -12.99
C PRO A 238 -0.87 2.78 -12.97
N ASN A 239 -1.43 3.92 -12.52
CA ASN A 239 -2.86 4.21 -12.65
C ASN A 239 -3.10 5.14 -13.83
#